data_82e3706954d6decae4ee192d2673c594
#
_entry.id   82e3706954d6decae4ee192d2673c594
#
_cell.length_a   1.000
_cell.length_b   1.000
_cell.length_c   1.000
_cell.angle_alpha   90.00
_cell.angle_beta   90.00
_cell.angle_gamma   90.00
#
_symmetry.space_group_name_H-M   'P 1'
#
loop_
_entity.id
_entity.type
_entity.pdbx_description
1 polymer ?
#
loop_
_entity_poly.entity_id
_entity_poly.type
_entity_poly.pdbx_seq_one_letter_code
_entity_poly.pdbx_strand_id
1 'polypeptide(L)'
;HIILISFFPIIFLACREDELVVPAEYEIIPEKADVNAAPRGMYVLNEGNMGSNKCTLDYLDYTFGLYIRNLYAERNPNVIKELGDVGNDIQIYGSKLYAVINCSHKIEVMDARSCKRITQIDIPNCRYIRFYRGNAYVSSYVAPVQIDPNAPQGAVYRIDTASMQLTGKVTVGNKPEEMAI
;
A
#
# COMPACT_ATOMS: atom_id res chain seq x y z
N HIS A 1 26.73 -60.08 -12.64
CA HIS A 1 26.19 -59.20 -11.58
C HIS A 1 25.77 -57.88 -12.20
N ILE A 2 24.45 -57.69 -12.31
CA ILE A 2 23.84 -56.44 -12.77
C ILE A 2 23.53 -55.62 -11.52
N ILE A 3 24.18 -54.46 -11.36
CA ILE A 3 23.91 -53.51 -10.29
C ILE A 3 22.76 -52.63 -10.74
N LEU A 4 21.59 -52.78 -10.12
CA LEU A 4 20.42 -51.91 -10.34
C LEU A 4 20.57 -50.67 -9.47
N ILE A 5 20.94 -49.54 -10.09
CA ILE A 5 20.97 -48.23 -9.40
C ILE A 5 19.53 -47.70 -9.36
N SER A 6 18.90 -47.78 -8.19
CA SER A 6 17.60 -47.19 -7.93
C SER A 6 17.76 -45.67 -7.82
N PHE A 7 17.25 -44.93 -8.81
CA PHE A 7 17.17 -43.49 -8.78
C PHE A 7 15.94 -43.09 -7.98
N PHE A 8 16.15 -42.65 -6.74
CA PHE A 8 15.07 -42.13 -5.89
C PHE A 8 14.91 -40.64 -6.21
N PRO A 9 13.76 -40.16 -6.76
CA PRO A 9 13.56 -38.74 -6.97
C PRO A 9 13.36 -38.08 -5.61
N ILE A 10 14.29 -37.24 -5.20
CA ILE A 10 14.12 -36.36 -4.05
C ILE A 10 13.11 -35.27 -4.46
N ILE A 11 11.86 -35.46 -4.06
CA ILE A 11 10.83 -34.45 -4.17
C ILE A 11 11.14 -33.39 -3.11
N PHE A 12 11.72 -32.26 -3.50
CA PHE A 12 11.78 -31.09 -2.66
C PHE A 12 10.34 -30.55 -2.54
N LEU A 13 9.65 -30.95 -1.48
CA LEU A 13 8.50 -30.21 -0.99
C LEU A 13 9.03 -28.86 -0.49
N ALA A 14 9.06 -27.87 -1.38
CA ALA A 14 9.16 -26.48 -0.97
C ALA A 14 7.86 -26.15 -0.21
N CYS A 15 7.84 -26.39 1.09
CA CYS A 15 6.88 -25.76 1.97
C CYS A 15 7.09 -24.25 1.83
N ARG A 16 6.25 -23.62 1.05
CA ARG A 16 6.05 -22.19 1.14
C ARG A 16 5.38 -22.00 2.50
N GLU A 17 6.13 -21.58 3.49
CA GLU A 17 5.54 -21.12 4.75
C GLU A 17 4.63 -19.96 4.37
N ASP A 18 3.33 -20.18 4.45
CA ASP A 18 2.37 -19.09 4.40
C ASP A 18 2.72 -18.18 5.58
N GLU A 19 3.31 -17.04 5.30
CA GLU A 19 3.67 -16.07 6.33
C GLU A 19 2.41 -15.77 7.14
N LEU A 20 2.44 -16.16 8.41
CA LEU A 20 1.38 -15.85 9.36
C LEU A 20 1.16 -14.33 9.34
N VAL A 21 -0.08 -13.93 9.16
CA VAL A 21 -0.47 -12.52 9.34
C VAL A 21 -0.04 -12.12 10.74
N VAL A 22 0.90 -11.18 10.84
CA VAL A 22 1.37 -10.69 12.13
C VAL A 22 0.21 -9.95 12.79
N PRO A 23 -0.27 -10.36 13.98
CA PRO A 23 -1.36 -9.69 14.66
C PRO A 23 -1.01 -8.22 14.96
N ALA A 24 -2.03 -7.36 15.04
CA ALA A 24 -1.83 -5.99 15.47
C ALA A 24 -1.26 -5.96 16.90
N GLU A 25 -0.24 -5.15 17.10
CA GLU A 25 0.35 -4.89 18.40
C GLU A 25 -0.10 -3.52 18.92
N TYR A 26 -0.26 -3.40 20.23
CA TYR A 26 -0.73 -2.19 20.91
C TYR A 26 0.35 -1.67 21.85
N GLU A 27 0.62 -0.39 21.75
CA GLU A 27 1.52 0.31 22.66
C GLU A 27 0.80 1.53 23.26
N ILE A 28 0.90 1.70 24.58
CA ILE A 28 0.33 2.85 25.28
C ILE A 28 1.33 4.02 25.15
N ILE A 29 0.86 5.13 24.59
CA ILE A 29 1.64 6.36 24.52
C ILE A 29 1.27 7.30 25.67
N PRO A 30 2.23 8.04 26.26
CA PRO A 30 1.98 8.89 27.42
C PRO A 30 1.09 10.11 27.13
N GLU A 31 1.05 10.56 25.87
CA GLU A 31 0.30 11.74 25.46
C GLU A 31 -1.07 11.39 24.95
N LYS A 32 -2.10 11.97 25.59
CA LYS A 32 -3.49 11.87 25.14
C LYS A 32 -3.95 13.21 24.60
N ALA A 33 -4.52 13.21 23.41
CA ALA A 33 -5.17 14.41 22.89
C ALA A 33 -6.51 14.66 23.59
N ASP A 34 -6.95 15.91 23.53
CA ASP A 34 -8.32 16.26 23.92
C ASP A 34 -9.31 15.46 23.07
N VAL A 35 -10.23 14.75 23.75
CA VAL A 35 -11.27 13.92 23.10
C VAL A 35 -12.21 14.71 22.19
N ASN A 36 -12.26 16.03 22.34
CA ASN A 36 -13.03 16.94 21.50
C ASN A 36 -12.22 17.53 20.35
N ALA A 37 -10.89 17.31 20.33
CA ALA A 37 -10.05 17.79 19.26
C ALA A 37 -10.22 16.95 18.00
N ALA A 38 -10.16 17.58 16.85
CA ALA A 38 -9.91 16.95 15.57
C ALA A 38 -8.47 17.32 15.14
N PRO A 39 -7.66 16.35 14.68
CA PRO A 39 -7.96 14.95 14.37
C PRO A 39 -7.94 14.01 15.59
N ARG A 40 -8.66 12.88 15.46
CA ARG A 40 -8.72 11.86 16.51
C ARG A 40 -7.50 10.93 16.53
N GLY A 41 -6.70 10.95 15.50
CA GLY A 41 -5.52 10.12 15.37
C GLY A 41 -4.77 10.38 14.07
N MET A 42 -3.73 9.58 13.85
CA MET A 42 -2.87 9.68 12.68
C MET A 42 -2.56 8.29 12.13
N TYR A 43 -2.69 8.12 10.83
CA TYR A 43 -2.20 6.95 10.13
C TYR A 43 -0.71 7.09 9.81
N VAL A 44 0.02 6.01 9.94
CA VAL A 44 1.43 5.90 9.57
C VAL A 44 1.59 4.77 8.57
N LEU A 45 2.03 5.10 7.37
CA LEU A 45 2.35 4.12 6.34
C LEU A 45 3.83 3.73 6.47
N ASN A 46 4.10 2.47 6.75
CA ASN A 46 5.45 1.93 6.77
C ASN A 46 5.78 1.35 5.41
N GLU A 47 6.88 1.81 4.81
CA GLU A 47 7.27 1.42 3.46
C GLU A 47 7.47 -0.10 3.31
N GLY A 48 8.11 -0.71 4.28
CA GLY A 48 8.60 -2.08 4.18
C GLY A 48 9.87 -2.18 3.33
N ASN A 49 10.40 -3.38 3.22
CA ASN A 49 11.56 -3.64 2.35
C ASN A 49 11.09 -4.09 0.97
N MET A 50 11.67 -3.52 -0.08
CA MET A 50 11.38 -3.90 -1.47
C MET A 50 11.55 -5.42 -1.67
N GLY A 51 10.55 -6.06 -2.27
CA GLY A 51 10.50 -7.49 -2.52
C GLY A 51 10.04 -8.33 -1.33
N SER A 52 9.80 -7.72 -0.14
CA SER A 52 9.36 -8.45 1.05
C SER A 52 7.84 -8.55 1.20
N ASN A 53 7.08 -7.71 0.50
CA ASN A 53 5.62 -7.56 0.62
C ASN A 53 5.19 -7.26 2.07
N LYS A 54 5.94 -6.41 2.78
CA LYS A 54 5.74 -6.08 4.21
C LYS A 54 5.48 -4.60 4.46
N CYS A 55 4.83 -3.93 3.53
CA CYS A 55 4.26 -2.61 3.79
C CYS A 55 3.12 -2.75 4.81
N THR A 56 3.12 -1.95 5.85
CA THR A 56 2.08 -1.95 6.90
C THR A 56 1.47 -0.58 7.10
N LEU A 57 0.27 -0.57 7.63
CA LEU A 57 -0.44 0.64 8.02
C LEU A 57 -0.71 0.61 9.52
N ASP A 58 -0.14 1.56 10.23
CA ASP A 58 -0.30 1.74 11.66
C ASP A 58 -1.25 2.91 11.96
N TYR A 59 -1.73 2.99 13.18
CA TYR A 59 -2.60 4.07 13.62
C TYR A 59 -2.25 4.52 15.04
N LEU A 60 -2.06 5.80 15.21
CA LEU A 60 -1.92 6.47 16.49
C LEU A 60 -3.28 7.04 16.90
N ASP A 61 -3.91 6.45 17.90
CA ASP A 61 -5.19 6.91 18.44
C ASP A 61 -4.96 7.92 19.56
N TYR A 62 -5.24 9.18 19.29
CA TYR A 62 -5.08 10.26 20.27
C TYR A 62 -6.13 10.21 21.38
N THR A 63 -7.30 9.62 21.13
CA THR A 63 -8.38 9.55 22.11
C THR A 63 -8.01 8.64 23.27
N PHE A 64 -7.41 7.49 22.97
CA PHE A 64 -7.05 6.48 23.97
C PHE A 64 -5.56 6.47 24.31
N GLY A 65 -4.71 7.20 23.56
CA GLY A 65 -3.26 7.17 23.72
C GLY A 65 -2.69 5.80 23.34
N LEU A 66 -3.16 5.22 22.25
CA LEU A 66 -2.75 3.91 21.77
C LEU A 66 -2.06 4.02 20.42
N TYR A 67 -0.94 3.33 20.26
CA TYR A 67 -0.34 3.07 18.97
C TYR A 67 -0.64 1.64 18.54
N ILE A 68 -1.29 1.49 17.39
CA ILE A 68 -1.78 0.20 16.86
C ILE A 68 -0.96 -0.12 15.62
N ARG A 69 -0.16 -1.18 15.68
CA ARG A 69 0.66 -1.65 14.56
C ARG A 69 -0.15 -2.58 13.66
N ASN A 70 0.10 -2.50 12.36
CA ASN A 70 -0.49 -3.36 11.34
C ASN A 70 -2.04 -3.39 11.37
N LEU A 71 -2.64 -2.21 11.56
CA LEU A 71 -4.10 -2.05 11.63
C LEU A 71 -4.81 -2.57 10.38
N TYR A 72 -4.20 -2.41 9.18
CA TYR A 72 -4.83 -2.85 7.94
C TYR A 72 -5.13 -4.35 7.94
N ALA A 73 -4.19 -5.18 8.33
CA ALA A 73 -4.37 -6.64 8.38
C ALA A 73 -5.45 -7.04 9.40
N GLU A 74 -5.49 -6.39 10.56
CA GLU A 74 -6.52 -6.64 11.58
C GLU A 74 -7.93 -6.33 11.06
N ARG A 75 -8.10 -5.19 10.38
CA ARG A 75 -9.39 -4.72 9.90
C ARG A 75 -9.89 -5.43 8.64
N ASN A 76 -9.00 -6.12 7.94
CA ASN A 76 -9.28 -6.76 6.66
C ASN A 76 -8.85 -8.25 6.64
N PRO A 77 -9.33 -9.10 7.58
CA PRO A 77 -8.85 -10.47 7.73
C PRO A 77 -9.15 -11.37 6.52
N ASN A 78 -10.09 -10.98 5.67
CA ASN A 78 -10.46 -11.71 4.46
C ASN A 78 -9.67 -11.27 3.21
N VAL A 79 -8.85 -10.22 3.32
CA VAL A 79 -7.97 -9.80 2.25
C VAL A 79 -6.69 -10.64 2.34
N ILE A 80 -6.48 -11.47 1.33
CA ILE A 80 -5.29 -12.31 1.28
C ILE A 80 -4.06 -11.42 1.21
N LYS A 81 -3.23 -11.53 2.24
CA LYS A 81 -1.93 -10.86 2.41
C LYS A 81 -2.02 -9.41 2.87
N GLU A 82 -0.86 -8.93 3.26
CA GLU A 82 -0.57 -7.61 3.75
C GLU A 82 -0.95 -6.50 2.76
N LEU A 83 -0.80 -5.25 3.17
CA LEU A 83 -1.12 -4.08 2.35
C LEU A 83 -0.39 -4.08 1.00
N GLY A 84 0.80 -4.66 0.95
CA GLY A 84 1.57 -4.86 -0.27
C GLY A 84 3.07 -4.61 -0.12
N ASP A 85 3.73 -4.32 -1.23
CA ASP A 85 5.18 -4.09 -1.28
C ASP A 85 5.49 -2.63 -1.61
N VAL A 86 6.27 -1.99 -0.77
CA VAL A 86 6.71 -0.58 -0.82
C VAL A 86 5.56 0.43 -0.77
N GLY A 87 5.17 0.80 0.45
CA GLY A 87 4.25 1.92 0.72
C GLY A 87 4.94 3.26 0.46
N ASN A 88 4.39 4.08 -0.44
CA ASN A 88 5.05 5.29 -0.90
C ASN A 88 4.38 6.59 -0.46
N ASP A 89 3.08 6.65 -0.47
CA ASP A 89 2.31 7.84 -0.07
C ASP A 89 0.98 7.43 0.55
N ILE A 90 0.45 8.29 1.43
CA ILE A 90 -0.83 8.09 2.08
C ILE A 90 -1.57 9.42 2.22
N GLN A 91 -2.83 9.46 1.83
CA GLN A 91 -3.64 10.66 1.88
C GLN A 91 -5.09 10.36 2.26
N ILE A 92 -5.72 11.26 3.00
CA ILE A 92 -7.16 11.24 3.25
C ILE A 92 -7.83 12.27 2.33
N TYR A 93 -8.87 11.83 1.63
CA TYR A 93 -9.76 12.72 0.88
C TYR A 93 -11.23 12.34 1.11
N GLY A 94 -11.99 13.28 1.66
CA GLY A 94 -13.35 13.01 2.14
C GLY A 94 -13.37 11.96 3.24
N SER A 95 -14.16 10.92 3.07
CA SER A 95 -14.25 9.79 4.01
C SER A 95 -13.31 8.63 3.68
N LYS A 96 -12.40 8.79 2.73
CA LYS A 96 -11.56 7.71 2.23
C LYS A 96 -10.08 7.96 2.51
N LEU A 97 -9.38 6.89 2.82
CA LEU A 97 -7.93 6.80 2.99
C LEU A 97 -7.36 6.09 1.77
N TYR A 98 -6.38 6.69 1.14
CA TYR A 98 -5.70 6.18 -0.05
C TYR A 98 -4.25 5.88 0.28
N ALA A 99 -3.83 4.64 0.12
CA ALA A 99 -2.44 4.23 0.27
C ALA A 99 -1.86 3.86 -1.10
N VAL A 100 -0.75 4.49 -1.45
CA VAL A 100 -0.03 4.25 -2.70
C VAL A 100 1.01 3.18 -2.46
N ILE A 101 0.86 2.02 -3.10
CA ILE A 101 1.73 0.86 -2.93
C ILE A 101 2.51 0.63 -4.22
N ASN A 102 3.75 1.12 -4.24
CA ASN A 102 4.55 1.24 -5.46
C ASN A 102 4.83 -0.09 -6.15
N CYS A 103 5.52 -1.01 -5.48
CA CYS A 103 5.93 -2.28 -6.07
C CYS A 103 4.78 -3.30 -6.22
N SER A 104 3.65 -3.04 -5.57
CA SER A 104 2.40 -3.77 -5.82
C SER A 104 1.53 -3.14 -6.90
N HIS A 105 1.97 -2.02 -7.50
CA HIS A 105 1.32 -1.35 -8.64
C HIS A 105 -0.13 -0.96 -8.38
N LYS A 106 -0.46 -0.51 -7.18
CA LYS A 106 -1.84 -0.24 -6.78
C LYS A 106 -2.00 0.96 -5.85
N ILE A 107 -3.20 1.52 -5.89
CA ILE A 107 -3.72 2.38 -4.84
C ILE A 107 -4.72 1.54 -4.04
N GLU A 108 -4.46 1.32 -2.76
CA GLU A 108 -5.42 0.70 -1.85
C GLU A 108 -6.34 1.78 -1.28
N VAL A 109 -7.65 1.62 -1.41
CA VAL A 109 -8.65 2.58 -0.95
C VAL A 109 -9.44 2.00 0.21
N MET A 110 -9.46 2.70 1.33
CA MET A 110 -10.09 2.29 2.58
C MET A 110 -11.05 3.36 3.09
N ASP A 111 -11.98 2.98 3.94
CA ASP A 111 -12.73 3.93 4.74
C ASP A 111 -11.82 4.54 5.81
N ALA A 112 -11.77 5.88 5.88
CA ALA A 112 -10.81 6.59 6.72
C ALA A 112 -11.08 6.46 8.24
N ARG A 113 -12.24 5.96 8.67
CA ARG A 113 -12.57 5.76 10.08
C ARG A 113 -12.31 4.34 10.56
N SER A 114 -12.65 3.38 9.72
CA SER A 114 -12.60 1.96 10.09
C SER A 114 -11.38 1.22 9.54
N CYS A 115 -10.63 1.84 8.62
CA CYS A 115 -9.56 1.20 7.85
C CYS A 115 -10.01 -0.03 7.04
N LYS A 116 -11.33 -0.20 6.84
CA LYS A 116 -11.86 -1.29 6.02
C LYS A 116 -11.68 -0.99 4.55
N ARG A 117 -11.18 -1.98 3.83
CA ARG A 117 -10.98 -1.92 2.38
C ARG A 117 -12.30 -1.62 1.65
N ILE A 118 -12.25 -0.66 0.73
CA ILE A 118 -13.33 -0.34 -0.19
C ILE A 118 -13.02 -0.95 -1.55
N THR A 119 -11.85 -0.63 -2.10
CA THR A 119 -11.43 -1.10 -3.43
C THR A 119 -9.93 -0.97 -3.61
N GLN A 120 -9.45 -1.46 -4.74
CA GLN A 120 -8.09 -1.30 -5.23
C GLN A 120 -8.15 -0.72 -6.65
N ILE A 121 -7.20 0.15 -7.00
CA ILE A 121 -7.05 0.73 -8.33
C ILE A 121 -5.63 0.44 -8.80
N ASP A 122 -5.49 -0.28 -9.91
CA ASP A 122 -4.20 -0.70 -10.42
C ASP A 122 -3.55 0.42 -11.25
N ILE A 123 -2.36 0.85 -10.84
CA ILE A 123 -1.53 1.84 -11.53
C ILE A 123 -0.07 1.38 -11.49
N PRO A 124 0.57 1.15 -12.63
CA PRO A 124 1.93 0.65 -12.68
C PRO A 124 2.90 1.62 -11.99
N ASN A 125 3.76 1.12 -11.11
CA ASN A 125 4.79 1.89 -10.41
C ASN A 125 4.33 3.26 -9.92
N CYS A 126 3.15 3.31 -9.26
CA CYS A 126 2.57 4.51 -8.69
C CYS A 126 3.45 5.08 -7.57
N ARG A 127 3.52 6.43 -7.47
CA ARG A 127 4.42 7.11 -6.53
C ARG A 127 3.69 7.97 -5.52
N TYR A 128 3.04 9.04 -5.93
CA TYR A 128 2.38 10.01 -5.06
C TYR A 128 0.98 10.29 -5.54
N ILE A 129 0.09 10.62 -4.61
CA ILE A 129 -1.31 10.95 -4.89
C ILE A 129 -1.66 12.35 -4.36
N ARG A 130 -2.37 13.14 -5.16
CA ARG A 130 -2.90 14.45 -4.75
C ARG A 130 -4.33 14.59 -5.25
N PHE A 131 -5.11 15.44 -4.61
CA PHE A 131 -6.56 15.55 -4.87
C PHE A 131 -6.96 16.96 -5.26
N TYR A 132 -7.83 17.07 -6.28
CA TYR A 132 -8.42 18.34 -6.69
C TYR A 132 -9.80 18.12 -7.31
N ARG A 133 -10.81 18.84 -6.79
CA ARG A 133 -12.18 18.87 -7.32
C ARG A 133 -12.76 17.49 -7.65
N GLY A 134 -12.74 16.56 -6.68
CA GLY A 134 -13.31 15.23 -6.84
C GLY A 134 -12.46 14.25 -7.66
N ASN A 135 -11.26 14.65 -8.07
CA ASN A 135 -10.31 13.77 -8.76
C ASN A 135 -9.07 13.54 -7.92
N ALA A 136 -8.52 12.34 -8.01
CA ALA A 136 -7.18 12.01 -7.57
C ALA A 136 -6.23 12.01 -8.76
N TYR A 137 -5.03 12.53 -8.56
CA TYR A 137 -3.94 12.55 -9.54
C TYR A 137 -2.81 11.73 -8.96
N VAL A 138 -2.31 10.76 -9.73
CA VAL A 138 -1.29 9.81 -9.28
C VAL A 138 -0.11 9.84 -10.21
N SER A 139 1.06 10.20 -9.69
CA SER A 139 2.31 10.09 -10.45
C SER A 139 2.76 8.64 -10.53
N SER A 140 3.36 8.28 -11.64
CA SER A 140 3.78 6.91 -11.94
C SER A 140 5.03 6.91 -12.82
N TYR A 141 5.97 6.04 -12.51
CA TYR A 141 7.12 5.80 -13.37
C TYR A 141 6.74 5.04 -14.64
N VAL A 142 5.61 4.35 -14.65
CA VAL A 142 5.13 3.44 -15.73
C VAL A 142 6.04 2.23 -15.89
N ALA A 143 7.35 2.44 -16.03
CA ALA A 143 8.37 1.39 -16.16
C ALA A 143 8.93 0.95 -14.78
N PRO A 144 9.56 -0.23 -14.70
CA PRO A 144 10.35 -0.63 -13.54
C PRO A 144 11.46 0.37 -13.20
N VAL A 145 11.89 0.41 -11.93
CA VAL A 145 12.95 1.30 -11.42
C VAL A 145 14.33 0.80 -11.89
N GLN A 146 14.53 0.64 -13.18
CA GLN A 146 15.81 0.23 -13.77
C GLN A 146 16.40 1.38 -14.59
N ILE A 147 17.72 1.38 -14.75
CA ILE A 147 18.40 2.28 -15.67
C ILE A 147 18.24 1.69 -17.08
N ASP A 148 17.20 2.11 -17.77
CA ASP A 148 16.95 1.76 -19.16
C ASP A 148 16.76 3.07 -19.95
N PRO A 149 17.68 3.41 -20.87
CA PRO A 149 17.55 4.61 -21.68
C PRO A 149 16.33 4.59 -22.63
N ASN A 150 15.75 3.41 -22.87
CA ASN A 150 14.55 3.23 -23.69
C ASN A 150 13.28 3.08 -22.84
N ALA A 151 13.38 3.22 -21.52
CA ALA A 151 12.20 3.13 -20.65
C ALA A 151 11.14 4.15 -21.06
N PRO A 152 9.85 3.79 -21.03
CA PRO A 152 8.78 4.74 -21.31
C PRO A 152 8.82 5.89 -20.30
N GLN A 153 8.42 7.07 -20.77
CA GLN A 153 8.27 8.23 -19.91
C GLN A 153 7.22 7.97 -18.84
N GLY A 154 7.33 8.69 -17.71
CA GLY A 154 6.36 8.65 -16.64
C GLY A 154 5.01 9.21 -17.04
N ALA A 155 4.05 9.05 -16.16
CA ALA A 155 2.69 9.53 -16.38
C ALA A 155 2.07 10.08 -15.09
N VAL A 156 1.04 10.90 -15.25
CA VAL A 156 0.07 11.23 -14.22
C VAL A 156 -1.27 10.65 -14.62
N TYR A 157 -1.78 9.79 -13.77
CA TYR A 157 -3.11 9.17 -13.93
C TYR A 157 -4.16 9.98 -13.18
N ARG A 158 -5.36 10.10 -13.75
CA ARG A 158 -6.51 10.73 -13.11
C ARG A 158 -7.55 9.68 -12.77
N ILE A 159 -8.02 9.72 -11.52
CA ILE A 159 -9.06 8.86 -10.97
C ILE A 159 -10.22 9.75 -10.54
N ASP A 160 -11.44 9.40 -10.91
CA ASP A 160 -12.64 9.97 -10.31
C ASP A 160 -12.88 9.36 -8.92
N THR A 161 -12.94 10.20 -7.87
CA THR A 161 -13.02 9.72 -6.47
C THR A 161 -14.40 9.24 -6.05
N ALA A 162 -15.43 9.44 -6.87
CA ALA A 162 -16.77 8.92 -6.64
C ALA A 162 -16.92 7.51 -7.20
N SER A 163 -16.56 7.33 -8.48
CA SER A 163 -16.67 6.04 -9.17
C SER A 163 -15.46 5.11 -8.96
N MET A 164 -14.31 5.64 -8.47
CA MET A 164 -13.03 4.93 -8.34
C MET A 164 -12.47 4.43 -9.69
N GLN A 165 -12.84 5.05 -10.80
CA GLN A 165 -12.39 4.68 -12.12
C GLN A 165 -11.29 5.59 -12.63
N LEU A 166 -10.34 5.01 -13.38
CA LEU A 166 -9.39 5.77 -14.17
C LEU A 166 -10.13 6.53 -15.27
N THR A 167 -9.95 7.87 -15.28
CA THR A 167 -10.63 8.77 -16.24
C THR A 167 -9.68 9.48 -17.19
N GLY A 168 -8.37 9.33 -16.99
CA GLY A 168 -7.39 9.95 -17.87
C GLY A 168 -5.95 9.60 -17.48
N LYS A 169 -5.06 9.87 -18.44
CA LYS A 169 -3.62 9.71 -18.30
C LYS A 169 -2.92 10.79 -19.13
N VAL A 170 -1.90 11.42 -18.56
CA VAL A 170 -1.01 12.35 -19.26
C VAL A 170 0.42 11.84 -19.13
N THR A 171 1.11 11.73 -20.26
CA THR A 171 2.55 11.43 -20.27
C THR A 171 3.32 12.67 -19.83
N VAL A 172 4.25 12.49 -18.90
CA VAL A 172 5.10 13.55 -18.34
C VAL A 172 6.57 13.19 -18.47
N GLY A 173 7.46 13.93 -17.82
CA GLY A 173 8.89 13.62 -17.80
C GLY A 173 9.22 12.25 -17.21
N ASN A 174 10.49 11.90 -17.25
CA ASN A 174 10.96 10.64 -16.71
C ASN A 174 10.89 10.63 -15.18
N LYS A 175 10.37 9.55 -14.59
CA LYS A 175 10.28 9.29 -13.15
C LYS A 175 9.65 10.45 -12.36
N PRO A 176 8.40 10.82 -12.63
CA PRO A 176 7.70 11.85 -11.88
C PRO A 176 7.48 11.42 -10.42
N GLU A 177 7.80 12.30 -9.51
CA GLU A 177 7.65 12.10 -8.07
C GLU A 177 6.48 12.91 -7.53
N GLU A 178 6.72 13.83 -6.65
CA GLU A 178 5.70 14.62 -5.97
C GLU A 178 5.01 15.64 -6.89
N MET A 179 3.78 15.95 -6.52
CA MET A 179 2.96 16.97 -7.19
C MET A 179 2.43 17.94 -6.14
N ALA A 180 2.27 19.21 -6.51
CA ALA A 180 1.60 20.24 -5.71
C ALA A 180 0.32 20.70 -6.40
N ILE A 181 -0.71 21.04 -5.61
CA ILE A 181 -2.01 21.61 -6.07
C ILE A 181 -2.33 22.83 -5.22
#